data_a39d804ac13ef28c56830ebea9f39022
#
_entry.id   a39d804ac13ef28c56830ebea9f39022
#
_cell.length_a   1.000
_cell.length_b   1.000
_cell.length_c   1.000
_cell.angle_alpha   90.00
_cell.angle_beta   90.00
_cell.angle_gamma   90.00
#
_symmetry.space_group_name_H-M   'P 1'
#
loop_
_entity.id
_entity.type
_entity.pdbx_description
1 polymer ?
#
loop_
_entity_poly.entity_id
_entity_poly.type
_entity_poly.pdbx_seq_one_letter_code
_entity_poly.pdbx_strand_id
1 'polypeptide(L)'
;MSRIFLQLGKAHIKNDIGFQLLAKEANALLEFEYNPTIIYDLVWIPTGFYHSSQIPNAKKLLYGPHNFVFPTEPWTLDISFENSTYTCLSPWVKELYSNFKPICMPVESIPFPVDIEKFKPNNSDKTIDCFIYFKGREKIIQQYVQQYLEENNISFVNIEYGSYKEEDFIEILKKVKFGIWVGCHESQGFALEEALSMNIPLLVYNVKTVHDEVNHEGIHSYLEYKDKYNLKATSCSYWDERCGEIIYELSELEDGLEKIKNNSYKPREFIVETLSPKVCYERLRTIINL
;
A
#
# COMPACT_ATOMS: atom_id res chain seq x y z
N MET A 1 -20.78 21.89 13.43
CA MET A 1 -21.03 21.59 12.02
C MET A 1 -20.33 20.30 11.69
N SER A 2 -20.93 19.44 10.85
CA SER A 2 -20.28 18.24 10.36
C SER A 2 -19.15 18.65 9.42
N ARG A 3 -18.01 17.95 9.48
CA ARG A 3 -16.92 18.14 8.51
C ARG A 3 -17.37 17.73 7.11
N ILE A 4 -16.84 18.38 6.10
CA ILE A 4 -17.15 18.05 4.70
C ILE A 4 -15.83 17.79 3.98
N PHE A 5 -15.68 16.56 3.47
CA PHE A 5 -14.56 16.14 2.65
C PHE A 5 -15.01 16.02 1.19
N LEU A 6 -14.17 16.43 0.28
CA LEU A 6 -14.41 16.33 -1.14
C LEU A 6 -13.29 15.51 -1.81
N GLN A 7 -13.66 14.55 -2.62
CA GLN A 7 -12.75 13.86 -3.52
C GLN A 7 -12.96 14.36 -4.96
N LEU A 8 -11.91 14.89 -5.57
CA LEU A 8 -11.93 15.33 -6.97
C LEU A 8 -11.04 14.43 -7.84
N GLY A 9 -11.65 13.83 -8.86
CA GLY A 9 -10.96 12.94 -9.80
C GLY A 9 -11.05 11.46 -9.39
N LYS A 10 -10.50 10.61 -10.25
CA LYS A 10 -10.51 9.16 -10.06
C LYS A 10 -9.27 8.72 -9.30
N ALA A 11 -9.42 7.77 -8.39
CA ALA A 11 -8.32 7.11 -7.73
C ALA A 11 -8.32 5.60 -8.03
N HIS A 12 -7.28 4.92 -7.64
CA HIS A 12 -7.30 3.46 -7.56
C HIS A 12 -8.34 3.03 -6.53
N ILE A 13 -9.08 1.96 -6.80
CA ILE A 13 -10.21 1.53 -5.96
C ILE A 13 -9.85 1.35 -4.48
N LYS A 14 -8.65 0.88 -4.16
CA LYS A 14 -8.18 0.75 -2.76
C LYS A 14 -7.97 2.12 -2.10
N ASN A 15 -7.53 3.11 -2.86
CA ASN A 15 -7.38 4.49 -2.36
C ASN A 15 -8.75 5.12 -2.12
N ASP A 16 -9.73 4.89 -3.02
CA ASP A 16 -11.12 5.35 -2.82
C ASP A 16 -11.72 4.77 -1.55
N ILE A 17 -11.59 3.45 -1.33
CA ILE A 17 -12.05 2.77 -0.11
C ILE A 17 -11.35 3.37 1.12
N GLY A 18 -10.03 3.55 1.04
CA GLY A 18 -9.24 4.14 2.12
C GLY A 18 -9.70 5.55 2.49
N PHE A 19 -9.99 6.39 1.51
CA PHE A 19 -10.49 7.75 1.77
C PHE A 19 -11.91 7.73 2.36
N GLN A 20 -12.78 6.83 1.93
CA GLN A 20 -14.10 6.63 2.54
C GLN A 20 -14.00 6.22 4.00
N LEU A 21 -13.08 5.31 4.34
CA LEU A 21 -12.83 4.90 5.72
C LEU A 21 -12.32 6.07 6.58
N LEU A 22 -11.42 6.91 6.04
CA LEU A 22 -10.96 8.13 6.72
C LEU A 22 -12.10 9.13 6.93
N ALA A 23 -12.94 9.35 5.93
CA ALA A 23 -14.10 10.25 6.04
C ALA A 23 -15.11 9.74 7.09
N LYS A 24 -15.35 8.42 7.13
CA LYS A 24 -16.20 7.78 8.14
C LYS A 24 -15.63 7.96 9.54
N GLU A 25 -14.33 7.74 9.74
CA GLU A 25 -13.68 7.91 11.03
C GLU A 25 -13.68 9.38 11.48
N ALA A 26 -13.56 10.31 10.53
CA ALA A 26 -13.68 11.74 10.76
C ALA A 26 -15.10 12.20 11.10
N ASN A 27 -16.10 11.34 10.97
CA ASN A 27 -17.52 11.70 10.95
C ASN A 27 -17.81 12.84 9.96
N ALA A 28 -17.19 12.77 8.77
CA ALA A 28 -17.31 13.75 7.71
C ALA A 28 -18.31 13.30 6.64
N LEU A 29 -19.04 14.26 6.10
CA LEU A 29 -19.79 14.06 4.86
C LEU A 29 -18.80 14.01 3.69
N LEU A 30 -18.90 12.99 2.85
CA LEU A 30 -18.05 12.82 1.69
C LEU A 30 -18.81 13.23 0.43
N GLU A 31 -18.23 14.17 -0.32
CA GLU A 31 -18.74 14.70 -1.58
C GLU A 31 -17.77 14.31 -2.73
N PHE A 32 -18.32 14.23 -3.96
CA PHE A 32 -17.55 13.87 -5.17
C PHE A 32 -17.66 14.92 -6.27
N GLU A 33 -18.50 15.92 -6.08
CA GLU A 33 -18.69 17.02 -7.00
C GLU A 33 -18.43 18.36 -6.29
N TYR A 34 -17.64 19.22 -6.90
CA TYR A 34 -17.33 20.53 -6.33
C TYR A 34 -18.54 21.45 -6.38
N ASN A 35 -18.91 21.99 -5.22
CA ASN A 35 -19.95 23.01 -5.08
C ASN A 35 -19.33 24.30 -4.51
N PRO A 36 -19.32 25.42 -5.25
CA PRO A 36 -18.70 26.67 -4.81
C PRO A 36 -19.38 27.33 -3.59
N THR A 37 -20.54 26.87 -3.19
CA THR A 37 -21.27 27.39 -2.00
C THR A 37 -20.89 26.64 -0.70
N ILE A 38 -20.16 25.54 -0.80
CA ILE A 38 -19.73 24.71 0.33
C ILE A 38 -18.31 25.08 0.72
N ILE A 39 -18.04 25.13 2.03
CA ILE A 39 -16.69 25.20 2.57
C ILE A 39 -16.25 23.80 2.94
N TYR A 40 -15.23 23.30 2.24
CA TYR A 40 -14.67 21.98 2.46
C TYR A 40 -13.56 22.02 3.50
N ASP A 41 -13.62 21.13 4.49
CA ASP A 41 -12.54 21.00 5.47
C ASP A 41 -11.31 20.35 4.85
N LEU A 42 -11.53 19.42 3.93
CA LEU A 42 -10.49 18.73 3.17
C LEU A 42 -10.95 18.48 1.73
N VAL A 43 -10.10 18.81 0.77
CA VAL A 43 -10.23 18.35 -0.62
C VAL A 43 -9.07 17.44 -0.95
N TRP A 44 -9.38 16.24 -1.40
CA TRP A 44 -8.39 15.28 -1.86
C TRP A 44 -8.45 15.16 -3.39
N ILE A 45 -7.28 15.30 -4.02
CA ILE A 45 -7.09 15.26 -5.47
C ILE A 45 -6.10 14.13 -5.78
N PRO A 46 -6.59 12.88 -5.94
CA PRO A 46 -5.73 11.71 -6.12
C PRO A 46 -5.04 11.68 -7.47
N THR A 47 -5.63 12.29 -8.49
CA THR A 47 -5.07 12.35 -9.85
C THR A 47 -5.35 13.71 -10.48
N GLY A 48 -4.42 14.16 -11.31
CA GLY A 48 -4.52 15.47 -11.96
C GLY A 48 -4.19 16.63 -11.02
N PHE A 49 -4.30 17.85 -11.53
CA PHE A 49 -4.05 19.09 -10.81
C PHE A 49 -5.18 20.07 -10.97
N TYR A 50 -5.62 20.60 -9.85
CA TYR A 50 -6.49 21.75 -9.78
C TYR A 50 -5.74 22.85 -9.07
N HIS A 51 -5.61 24.02 -9.67
CA HIS A 51 -5.03 25.18 -9.00
C HIS A 51 -5.92 25.59 -7.82
N SER A 52 -5.32 26.03 -6.71
CA SER A 52 -6.07 26.44 -5.50
C SER A 52 -7.13 27.50 -5.78
N SER A 53 -6.90 28.38 -6.77
CA SER A 53 -7.88 29.37 -7.22
C SER A 53 -9.15 28.77 -7.86
N GLN A 54 -9.10 27.51 -8.30
CA GLN A 54 -10.27 26.79 -8.83
C GLN A 54 -11.11 26.16 -7.70
N ILE A 55 -10.54 26.06 -6.50
CA ILE A 55 -11.17 25.48 -5.31
C ILE A 55 -10.97 26.43 -4.11
N PRO A 56 -11.45 27.67 -4.19
CA PRO A 56 -11.16 28.71 -3.20
C PRO A 56 -11.75 28.41 -1.80
N ASN A 57 -12.73 27.51 -1.74
CA ASN A 57 -13.44 27.18 -0.50
C ASN A 57 -12.83 25.98 0.25
N ALA A 58 -11.68 25.47 -0.17
CA ALA A 58 -10.98 24.40 0.53
C ALA A 58 -10.10 24.98 1.65
N LYS A 59 -10.27 24.47 2.89
CA LYS A 59 -9.36 24.81 3.99
C LYS A 59 -8.01 24.11 3.83
N LYS A 60 -8.02 22.88 3.30
CA LYS A 60 -6.84 22.06 3.04
C LYS A 60 -6.99 21.30 1.73
N LEU A 61 -5.88 21.19 1.00
CA LEU A 61 -5.77 20.45 -0.25
C LEU A 61 -4.73 19.33 -0.09
N LEU A 62 -5.12 18.10 -0.42
CA LEU A 62 -4.21 16.97 -0.56
C LEU A 62 -4.10 16.58 -2.03
N TYR A 63 -2.89 16.51 -2.54
CA TYR A 63 -2.58 16.02 -3.87
C TYR A 63 -1.92 14.64 -3.78
N GLY A 64 -2.20 13.79 -4.77
CA GLY A 64 -1.64 12.45 -4.81
C GLY A 64 -2.44 11.41 -4.01
N PRO A 65 -1.95 10.17 -3.97
CA PRO A 65 -0.58 9.75 -4.32
C PRO A 65 -0.30 9.59 -5.81
N HIS A 66 -1.23 9.91 -6.71
CA HIS A 66 -1.21 9.56 -8.14
C HIS A 66 -1.01 8.04 -8.36
N ASN A 67 -1.02 7.60 -9.60
CA ASN A 67 -0.89 6.17 -9.90
C ASN A 67 0.57 5.68 -9.93
N PHE A 68 1.54 6.58 -9.71
CA PHE A 68 2.96 6.28 -9.83
C PHE A 68 3.68 6.49 -8.49
N VAL A 69 4.56 5.55 -8.16
CA VAL A 69 5.43 5.65 -6.99
C VAL A 69 6.51 6.73 -7.22
N PHE A 70 6.95 6.88 -8.47
CA PHE A 70 8.03 7.80 -8.84
C PHE A 70 7.48 9.12 -9.39
N PRO A 71 8.08 10.25 -9.02
CA PRO A 71 7.66 11.58 -9.48
C PRO A 71 8.13 11.84 -10.92
N THR A 72 7.50 11.17 -11.88
CA THR A 72 7.92 11.18 -13.28
C THR A 72 7.24 12.25 -14.13
N GLU A 73 6.23 12.90 -13.60
CA GLU A 73 5.44 13.88 -14.35
C GLU A 73 5.97 15.30 -14.16
N PRO A 74 6.26 16.05 -15.27
CA PRO A 74 6.80 17.41 -15.21
C PRO A 74 5.94 18.40 -14.44
N TRP A 75 4.65 18.16 -14.37
CA TRP A 75 3.67 19.01 -13.71
C TRP A 75 3.75 19.02 -12.18
N THR A 76 4.48 18.05 -11.57
CA THR A 76 4.78 18.09 -10.14
C THR A 76 5.81 19.17 -9.79
N LEU A 77 6.48 19.76 -10.80
CA LEU A 77 7.65 20.61 -10.66
C LEU A 77 7.36 22.07 -10.32
N ASP A 78 6.24 22.63 -10.79
CA ASP A 78 6.04 24.10 -10.82
C ASP A 78 4.80 24.59 -10.06
N ILE A 79 4.16 23.75 -9.24
CA ILE A 79 2.92 24.12 -8.59
C ILE A 79 3.17 24.45 -7.12
N SER A 80 3.16 25.75 -6.82
CA SER A 80 3.13 26.27 -5.45
C SER A 80 1.68 26.53 -5.05
N PHE A 81 1.21 25.81 -4.02
CA PHE A 81 -0.14 26.00 -3.51
C PHE A 81 -0.10 26.32 -2.01
N GLU A 82 -0.74 27.41 -1.63
CA GLU A 82 -0.99 27.69 -0.21
C GLU A 82 -1.91 26.62 0.39
N ASN A 83 -1.63 26.20 1.61
CA ASN A 83 -2.40 25.19 2.36
C ASN A 83 -2.51 23.81 1.69
N SER A 84 -1.57 23.46 0.81
CA SER A 84 -1.52 22.19 0.11
C SER A 84 -0.43 21.27 0.63
N THR A 85 -0.68 19.97 0.54
CA THR A 85 0.29 18.92 0.86
C THR A 85 0.22 17.85 -0.22
N TYR A 86 1.38 17.42 -0.71
CA TYR A 86 1.45 16.23 -1.55
C TYR A 86 1.52 15.00 -0.65
N THR A 87 0.67 14.02 -0.92
CA THR A 87 0.61 12.77 -0.14
C THR A 87 1.21 11.61 -0.93
N CYS A 88 2.02 10.82 -0.24
CA CYS A 88 2.43 9.50 -0.65
C CYS A 88 1.98 8.48 0.40
N LEU A 89 1.96 7.20 0.06
CA LEU A 89 1.30 6.20 0.89
C LEU A 89 2.20 5.56 1.96
N SER A 90 3.52 5.79 1.89
CA SER A 90 4.45 5.18 2.85
C SER A 90 5.69 6.05 3.11
N PRO A 91 6.39 5.79 4.25
CA PRO A 91 7.60 6.53 4.61
C PRO A 91 8.72 6.38 3.57
N TRP A 92 8.91 5.20 2.98
CA TRP A 92 9.98 5.00 1.99
C TRP A 92 9.72 5.77 0.69
N VAL A 93 8.44 5.90 0.28
CA VAL A 93 8.07 6.74 -0.88
C VAL A 93 8.28 8.22 -0.54
N LYS A 94 7.96 8.66 0.69
CA LYS A 94 8.27 10.03 1.13
C LYS A 94 9.79 10.31 1.07
N GLU A 95 10.62 9.38 1.52
CA GLU A 95 12.08 9.49 1.43
C GLU A 95 12.55 9.53 -0.03
N LEU A 96 11.97 8.67 -0.89
CA LEU A 96 12.23 8.69 -2.33
C LEU A 96 11.95 10.08 -2.92
N TYR A 97 10.78 10.67 -2.63
CA TYR A 97 10.40 11.99 -3.12
C TYR A 97 11.31 13.12 -2.62
N SER A 98 11.90 12.98 -1.44
CA SER A 98 12.83 13.98 -0.92
C SER A 98 14.14 14.09 -1.74
N ASN A 99 14.51 13.00 -2.44
CA ASN A 99 15.69 12.94 -3.30
C ASN A 99 15.44 13.54 -4.69
N PHE A 100 14.19 13.61 -5.08
CA PHE A 100 13.77 14.25 -6.34
C PHE A 100 13.13 15.58 -5.98
N LYS A 101 13.79 16.69 -6.14
CA LYS A 101 13.28 18.03 -5.79
C LYS A 101 12.26 18.62 -6.78
N PRO A 102 11.16 17.95 -7.18
CA PRO A 102 10.24 18.48 -8.15
C PRO A 102 8.94 18.98 -7.52
N ILE A 103 8.72 18.77 -6.24
CA ILE A 103 7.44 19.12 -5.61
C ILE A 103 7.63 20.37 -4.78
N CYS A 104 6.93 21.44 -5.16
CA CYS A 104 7.00 22.74 -4.51
C CYS A 104 6.12 22.87 -3.26
N MET A 105 5.51 21.78 -2.80
CA MET A 105 4.69 21.73 -1.60
C MET A 105 5.25 20.69 -0.61
N PRO A 106 4.90 20.73 0.68
CA PRO A 106 5.26 19.69 1.62
C PRO A 106 4.81 18.32 1.15
N VAL A 107 5.68 17.31 1.29
CA VAL A 107 5.37 15.91 1.00
C VAL A 107 5.19 15.18 2.32
N GLU A 108 4.03 14.54 2.49
CA GLU A 108 3.73 13.78 3.70
C GLU A 108 3.30 12.34 3.39
N SER A 109 3.67 11.44 4.29
CA SER A 109 3.24 10.04 4.22
C SER A 109 1.92 9.89 4.96
N ILE A 110 0.85 9.68 4.19
CA ILE A 110 -0.50 9.46 4.71
C ILE A 110 -0.98 8.10 4.16
N PRO A 111 -0.87 7.02 4.96
CA PRO A 111 -1.40 5.73 4.54
C PRO A 111 -2.92 5.75 4.51
N PHE A 112 -3.49 5.03 3.58
CA PHE A 112 -4.89 4.66 3.67
C PHE A 112 -5.09 3.50 4.64
N PRO A 113 -6.17 3.51 5.41
CA PRO A 113 -6.43 2.46 6.38
C PRO A 113 -6.78 1.12 5.73
N VAL A 114 -6.42 0.06 6.40
CA VAL A 114 -6.96 -1.28 6.14
C VAL A 114 -8.35 -1.39 6.76
N ASP A 115 -9.30 -1.95 6.03
CA ASP A 115 -10.63 -2.30 6.58
C ASP A 115 -10.50 -3.52 7.50
N ILE A 116 -10.14 -3.27 8.76
CA ILE A 116 -9.90 -4.30 9.77
C ILE A 116 -11.15 -5.10 10.17
N GLU A 117 -12.35 -4.64 9.80
CA GLU A 117 -13.60 -5.37 10.02
C GLU A 117 -13.89 -6.33 8.87
N LYS A 118 -13.58 -5.93 7.65
CA LYS A 118 -13.66 -6.79 6.47
C LYS A 118 -12.57 -7.86 6.48
N PHE A 119 -11.33 -7.44 6.75
CA PHE A 119 -10.15 -8.30 6.82
C PHE A 119 -9.84 -8.67 8.27
N LYS A 120 -10.69 -9.52 8.85
CA LYS A 120 -10.50 -10.02 10.23
C LYS A 120 -10.32 -11.53 10.26
N PRO A 121 -9.55 -12.04 11.24
CA PRO A 121 -9.40 -13.47 11.44
C PRO A 121 -10.75 -14.15 11.61
N ASN A 122 -10.83 -15.38 11.19
CA ASN A 122 -11.96 -16.25 11.41
C ASN A 122 -11.50 -17.49 12.21
N ASN A 123 -12.46 -18.25 12.72
CA ASN A 123 -12.22 -19.47 13.47
C ASN A 123 -12.25 -20.73 12.58
N SER A 124 -12.08 -20.59 11.26
CA SER A 124 -12.04 -21.72 10.34
C SER A 124 -10.73 -22.48 10.49
N ASP A 125 -10.82 -23.80 10.31
CA ASP A 125 -9.63 -24.65 10.28
C ASP A 125 -8.71 -24.27 9.11
N LYS A 126 -7.42 -24.15 9.40
CA LYS A 126 -6.40 -23.89 8.39
C LYS A 126 -6.03 -25.21 7.70
N THR A 127 -6.59 -25.42 6.51
CA THR A 127 -6.47 -26.67 5.73
C THR A 127 -5.36 -26.66 4.69
N ILE A 128 -4.77 -25.49 4.42
CA ILE A 128 -3.69 -25.27 3.44
C ILE A 128 -2.52 -24.66 4.21
N ASP A 129 -1.30 -25.11 3.92
CA ASP A 129 -0.14 -24.55 4.62
C ASP A 129 0.11 -23.11 4.23
N CYS A 130 0.19 -22.77 2.92
CA CYS A 130 0.45 -21.41 2.53
C CYS A 130 -0.23 -20.99 1.22
N PHE A 131 -0.22 -19.69 0.98
CA PHE A 131 -0.39 -19.15 -0.37
C PHE A 131 0.94 -18.59 -0.88
N ILE A 132 1.12 -18.57 -2.21
CA ILE A 132 2.19 -17.84 -2.89
C ILE A 132 1.55 -16.67 -3.62
N TYR A 133 1.88 -15.44 -3.20
CA TYR A 133 1.49 -14.23 -3.94
C TYR A 133 2.60 -13.83 -4.90
N PHE A 134 2.25 -13.70 -6.17
CA PHE A 134 3.22 -13.38 -7.22
C PHE A 134 2.87 -12.07 -7.93
N LYS A 135 3.84 -11.14 -7.99
CA LYS A 135 3.68 -9.84 -8.64
C LYS A 135 5.02 -9.28 -9.11
N GLY A 136 5.18 -9.05 -10.41
CA GLY A 136 6.27 -8.25 -10.95
C GLY A 136 7.69 -8.76 -10.71
N ARG A 137 7.87 -10.07 -10.57
CA ARG A 137 9.16 -10.74 -10.43
C ARG A 137 9.38 -11.75 -11.57
N GLU A 138 10.59 -12.23 -11.73
CA GLU A 138 10.90 -13.28 -12.70
C GLU A 138 10.16 -14.59 -12.34
N LYS A 139 9.55 -15.22 -13.35
CA LYS A 139 8.79 -16.47 -13.15
C LYS A 139 9.63 -17.60 -12.57
N ILE A 140 10.95 -17.61 -12.84
CA ILE A 140 11.86 -18.63 -12.30
C ILE A 140 11.88 -18.60 -10.76
N ILE A 141 11.70 -17.44 -10.13
CA ILE A 141 11.63 -17.31 -8.67
C ILE A 141 10.37 -18.02 -8.14
N GLN A 142 9.22 -17.79 -8.78
CA GLN A 142 7.99 -18.48 -8.41
C GLN A 142 8.12 -19.99 -8.57
N GLN A 143 8.68 -20.44 -9.69
CA GLN A 143 8.89 -21.86 -9.97
C GLN A 143 9.81 -22.51 -8.93
N TYR A 144 10.88 -21.83 -8.52
CA TYR A 144 11.78 -22.32 -7.49
C TYR A 144 11.05 -22.50 -6.15
N VAL A 145 10.27 -21.49 -5.74
CA VAL A 145 9.48 -21.56 -4.50
C VAL A 145 8.47 -22.72 -4.56
N GLN A 146 7.75 -22.87 -5.67
CA GLN A 146 6.79 -23.96 -5.86
C GLN A 146 7.47 -25.34 -5.79
N GLN A 147 8.56 -25.54 -6.51
CA GLN A 147 9.31 -26.80 -6.49
C GLN A 147 9.78 -27.13 -5.08
N TYR A 148 10.33 -26.15 -4.34
CA TYR A 148 10.76 -26.35 -2.96
C TYR A 148 9.62 -26.81 -2.06
N LEU A 149 8.43 -26.19 -2.18
CA LEU A 149 7.25 -26.56 -1.40
C LEU A 149 6.75 -27.97 -1.74
N GLU A 150 6.73 -28.34 -3.03
CA GLU A 150 6.34 -29.67 -3.49
C GLU A 150 7.30 -30.77 -2.93
N GLU A 151 8.61 -30.55 -3.04
CA GLU A 151 9.64 -31.47 -2.55
C GLU A 151 9.55 -31.68 -1.02
N ASN A 152 9.06 -30.67 -0.27
CA ASN A 152 8.90 -30.69 1.17
C ASN A 152 7.46 -31.02 1.62
N ASN A 153 6.57 -31.44 0.73
CA ASN A 153 5.17 -31.78 0.99
C ASN A 153 4.40 -30.66 1.72
N ILE A 154 4.65 -29.40 1.38
CA ILE A 154 3.96 -28.24 1.90
C ILE A 154 2.84 -27.88 0.92
N SER A 155 1.59 -27.92 1.37
CA SER A 155 0.45 -27.58 0.53
C SER A 155 0.33 -26.08 0.28
N PHE A 156 0.06 -25.69 -0.97
CA PHE A 156 -0.03 -24.27 -1.32
C PHE A 156 -1.08 -23.95 -2.38
N VAL A 157 -1.46 -22.67 -2.46
CA VAL A 157 -2.28 -22.09 -3.53
C VAL A 157 -1.59 -20.87 -4.11
N ASN A 158 -1.64 -20.73 -5.44
CA ASN A 158 -1.05 -19.59 -6.14
C ASN A 158 -2.07 -18.46 -6.25
N ILE A 159 -1.59 -17.23 -6.05
CA ILE A 159 -2.32 -15.98 -6.25
C ILE A 159 -1.46 -15.10 -7.14
N GLU A 160 -1.95 -14.80 -8.35
CA GLU A 160 -1.25 -13.90 -9.26
C GLU A 160 -1.94 -12.53 -9.28
N TYR A 161 -1.16 -11.47 -9.11
CA TYR A 161 -1.65 -10.09 -9.13
C TYR A 161 -2.46 -9.81 -10.40
N GLY A 162 -3.64 -9.20 -10.22
CA GLY A 162 -4.54 -8.88 -11.31
C GLY A 162 -5.40 -10.05 -11.83
N SER A 163 -5.19 -11.28 -11.32
CA SER A 163 -5.90 -12.48 -11.78
C SER A 163 -6.83 -13.09 -10.73
N TYR A 164 -7.14 -12.37 -9.66
CA TYR A 164 -8.07 -12.82 -8.61
C TYR A 164 -9.08 -11.72 -8.23
N LYS A 165 -10.19 -12.15 -7.65
CA LYS A 165 -11.15 -11.26 -7.01
C LYS A 165 -10.86 -11.16 -5.53
N GLU A 166 -11.20 -10.03 -4.92
CA GLU A 166 -10.97 -9.79 -3.51
C GLU A 166 -11.66 -10.82 -2.61
N GLU A 167 -12.88 -11.26 -2.99
CA GLU A 167 -13.62 -12.28 -2.27
C GLU A 167 -12.89 -13.63 -2.28
N ASP A 168 -12.30 -14.02 -3.42
CA ASP A 168 -11.52 -15.25 -3.54
C ASP A 168 -10.26 -15.19 -2.67
N PHE A 169 -9.61 -14.01 -2.63
CA PHE A 169 -8.45 -13.77 -1.76
C PHE A 169 -8.81 -13.96 -0.29
N ILE A 170 -9.91 -13.35 0.16
CA ILE A 170 -10.40 -13.51 1.53
C ILE A 170 -10.67 -15.00 1.87
N GLU A 171 -11.29 -15.75 0.95
CA GLU A 171 -11.56 -17.18 1.16
C GLU A 171 -10.28 -18.03 1.25
N ILE A 172 -9.23 -17.66 0.50
CA ILE A 172 -7.92 -18.29 0.62
C ILE A 172 -7.29 -17.96 1.99
N LEU A 173 -7.29 -16.69 2.39
CA LEU A 173 -6.73 -16.24 3.66
C LEU A 173 -7.39 -16.90 4.87
N LYS A 174 -8.67 -17.27 4.77
CA LYS A 174 -9.36 -18.03 5.82
C LYS A 174 -8.81 -19.43 6.01
N LYS A 175 -8.20 -20.03 4.99
CA LYS A 175 -7.79 -21.46 4.95
C LYS A 175 -6.29 -21.69 5.12
N VAL A 176 -5.44 -20.67 4.92
CA VAL A 176 -3.99 -20.80 4.95
C VAL A 176 -3.40 -20.49 6.32
N LYS A 177 -2.27 -21.11 6.66
CA LYS A 177 -1.55 -20.87 7.91
C LYS A 177 -0.63 -19.66 7.80
N PHE A 178 0.07 -19.49 6.66
CA PHE A 178 0.97 -18.37 6.37
C PHE A 178 0.94 -18.04 4.88
N GLY A 179 1.66 -16.97 4.48
CA GLY A 179 1.84 -16.62 3.07
C GLY A 179 3.30 -16.49 2.69
N ILE A 180 3.61 -16.77 1.42
CA ILE A 180 4.90 -16.46 0.79
C ILE A 180 4.65 -15.33 -0.21
N TRP A 181 5.32 -14.21 0.01
CA TRP A 181 5.14 -13.01 -0.81
C TRP A 181 6.31 -12.84 -1.77
N VAL A 182 6.09 -13.08 -3.05
CA VAL A 182 7.06 -12.88 -4.14
C VAL A 182 6.58 -11.68 -4.96
N GLY A 183 6.74 -10.49 -4.38
CA GLY A 183 6.25 -9.24 -4.94
C GLY A 183 7.34 -8.29 -5.42
N CYS A 184 6.93 -7.26 -6.15
CA CYS A 184 7.72 -6.06 -6.43
C CYS A 184 7.55 -5.03 -5.32
N HIS A 185 8.12 -3.82 -5.51
CA HIS A 185 7.88 -2.73 -4.58
C HIS A 185 6.38 -2.39 -4.46
N GLU A 186 6.00 -1.91 -3.29
CA GLU A 186 4.64 -1.47 -3.03
C GLU A 186 4.65 -0.03 -2.51
N SER A 187 3.79 0.82 -3.05
CA SER A 187 3.62 2.17 -2.50
C SER A 187 3.05 2.14 -1.08
N GLN A 188 2.14 1.22 -0.83
CA GLN A 188 1.63 0.86 0.49
C GLN A 188 1.62 -0.66 0.70
N GLY A 189 1.04 -1.43 -0.24
CA GLY A 189 0.97 -2.88 -0.15
C GLY A 189 -0.35 -3.40 0.39
N PHE A 190 -1.48 -2.90 -0.11
CA PHE A 190 -2.81 -3.21 0.41
C PHE A 190 -3.09 -4.70 0.59
N ALA A 191 -2.81 -5.53 -0.42
CA ALA A 191 -3.09 -6.96 -0.32
C ALA A 191 -2.20 -7.66 0.72
N LEU A 192 -0.96 -7.19 0.90
CA LEU A 192 -0.06 -7.66 1.96
C LEU A 192 -0.62 -7.29 3.33
N GLU A 193 -1.02 -6.03 3.50
CA GLU A 193 -1.59 -5.52 4.76
C GLU A 193 -2.93 -6.19 5.09
N GLU A 194 -3.75 -6.50 4.08
CA GLU A 194 -5.01 -7.23 4.21
C GLU A 194 -4.78 -8.66 4.73
N ALA A 195 -3.74 -9.35 4.21
CA ALA A 195 -3.34 -10.66 4.72
C ALA A 195 -2.86 -10.58 6.19
N LEU A 196 -2.02 -9.61 6.51
CA LEU A 196 -1.56 -9.35 7.88
C LEU A 196 -2.75 -9.03 8.81
N SER A 197 -3.74 -8.27 8.33
CA SER A 197 -4.96 -7.96 9.08
C SER A 197 -5.78 -9.20 9.43
N MET A 198 -5.78 -10.21 8.56
CA MET A 198 -6.40 -11.51 8.83
C MET A 198 -5.54 -12.43 9.73
N ASN A 199 -4.50 -11.87 10.34
CA ASN A 199 -3.54 -12.55 11.21
C ASN A 199 -2.75 -13.67 10.50
N ILE A 200 -2.45 -13.49 9.22
CA ILE A 200 -1.64 -14.40 8.43
C ILE A 200 -0.21 -13.87 8.40
N PRO A 201 0.75 -14.54 9.04
CA PRO A 201 2.16 -14.14 8.97
C PRO A 201 2.71 -14.41 7.57
N LEU A 202 3.66 -13.58 7.14
CA LEU A 202 4.21 -13.64 5.80
C LEU A 202 5.72 -13.90 5.81
N LEU A 203 6.17 -14.77 4.90
CA LEU A 203 7.55 -14.85 4.47
C LEU A 203 7.68 -14.02 3.18
N VAL A 204 8.36 -12.89 3.26
CA VAL A 204 8.47 -11.97 2.12
C VAL A 204 9.83 -12.09 1.46
N TYR A 205 9.84 -12.52 0.19
CA TYR A 205 11.01 -12.36 -0.68
C TYR A 205 11.04 -10.93 -1.19
N ASN A 206 11.70 -10.06 -0.42
CA ASN A 206 11.67 -8.62 -0.61
C ASN A 206 12.57 -8.17 -1.77
N VAL A 207 12.29 -6.99 -2.31
CA VAL A 207 13.18 -6.26 -3.21
C VAL A 207 14.12 -5.37 -2.41
N LYS A 208 15.37 -5.24 -2.85
CA LYS A 208 16.34 -4.27 -2.30
C LYS A 208 16.29 -2.97 -3.09
N THR A 209 16.10 -3.12 -4.39
CA THR A 209 16.05 -2.02 -5.34
C THR A 209 15.04 -2.33 -6.44
N VAL A 210 14.73 -1.32 -7.21
CA VAL A 210 13.88 -1.45 -8.40
C VAL A 210 14.48 -2.33 -9.50
N HIS A 211 15.77 -2.66 -9.42
CA HIS A 211 16.42 -3.58 -10.35
C HIS A 211 16.06 -5.06 -10.12
N ASP A 212 15.55 -5.38 -8.93
CA ASP A 212 15.10 -6.73 -8.58
C ASP A 212 13.77 -7.11 -9.23
N GLU A 213 13.16 -6.20 -9.99
CA GLU A 213 11.83 -6.33 -10.56
C GLU A 213 11.87 -6.50 -12.06
N VAL A 214 10.87 -7.21 -12.61
CA VAL A 214 10.61 -7.20 -14.05
C VAL A 214 9.64 -6.06 -14.40
N ASN A 215 9.74 -5.55 -15.61
CA ASN A 215 8.92 -4.44 -16.08
C ASN A 215 7.43 -4.77 -15.94
N HIS A 216 6.71 -3.93 -15.19
CA HIS A 216 5.26 -3.88 -15.23
C HIS A 216 4.80 -3.04 -16.43
N GLU A 217 3.73 -3.46 -17.09
CA GLU A 217 3.02 -2.60 -18.03
C GLU A 217 2.60 -1.32 -17.30
N GLY A 218 2.98 -0.16 -17.84
CA GLY A 218 2.69 1.15 -17.25
C GLY A 218 3.86 1.85 -16.55
N ILE A 219 5.04 1.22 -16.45
CA ILE A 219 6.22 1.80 -15.79
C ILE A 219 7.23 2.39 -16.79
N HIS A 220 6.80 2.84 -17.96
CA HIS A 220 7.73 3.39 -18.98
C HIS A 220 8.52 4.61 -18.49
N SER A 221 7.92 5.48 -17.70
CA SER A 221 8.60 6.62 -17.07
C SER A 221 9.61 6.23 -15.99
N TYR A 222 9.45 5.05 -15.42
CA TYR A 222 10.29 4.47 -14.40
C TYR A 222 11.63 3.94 -14.94
N LEU A 223 11.68 3.48 -16.18
CA LEU A 223 12.90 2.95 -16.79
C LEU A 223 14.01 4.02 -16.86
N GLU A 224 13.66 5.29 -17.14
CA GLU A 224 14.65 6.38 -17.15
C GLU A 224 15.28 6.60 -15.77
N TYR A 225 14.52 6.40 -14.70
CA TYR A 225 15.01 6.54 -13.32
C TYR A 225 15.77 5.29 -12.87
N LYS A 226 15.34 4.10 -13.29
CA LYS A 226 15.97 2.82 -12.95
C LYS A 226 17.44 2.80 -13.36
N ASP A 227 17.75 3.22 -14.58
CA ASP A 227 19.11 3.21 -15.12
C ASP A 227 19.98 4.33 -14.55
N LYS A 228 19.35 5.41 -14.09
CA LYS A 228 20.05 6.60 -13.61
C LYS A 228 20.32 6.60 -12.12
N TYR A 229 19.49 5.93 -11.34
CA TYR A 229 19.54 5.95 -9.88
C TYR A 229 19.39 4.53 -9.33
N ASN A 230 20.29 4.13 -8.44
CA ASN A 230 20.14 2.88 -7.67
C ASN A 230 19.09 3.11 -6.56
N LEU A 231 17.82 3.09 -6.95
CA LEU A 231 16.71 3.43 -6.06
C LEU A 231 16.40 2.25 -5.15
N LYS A 232 16.51 2.47 -3.85
CA LYS A 232 16.00 1.54 -2.85
C LYS A 232 14.50 1.38 -3.01
N ALA A 233 14.04 0.17 -2.84
CA ALA A 233 12.62 -0.17 -2.90
C ALA A 233 12.29 -1.26 -1.88
N THR A 234 11.04 -1.44 -1.55
CA THR A 234 10.58 -2.51 -0.67
C THR A 234 9.17 -2.96 -1.01
N SER A 235 8.91 -4.25 -0.85
CA SER A 235 7.55 -4.80 -0.87
C SER A 235 6.84 -4.59 0.48
N CYS A 236 7.60 -4.31 1.55
CA CYS A 236 7.13 -4.16 2.92
C CYS A 236 7.12 -2.70 3.34
N SER A 237 6.16 -1.92 2.86
CA SER A 237 6.06 -0.48 3.15
C SER A 237 5.78 -0.17 4.62
N TYR A 238 5.05 -1.08 5.29
CA TYR A 238 4.75 -1.08 6.73
C TYR A 238 5.03 -2.49 7.27
N TRP A 239 5.97 -2.59 8.20
CA TRP A 239 6.45 -3.89 8.68
C TRP A 239 7.18 -3.77 10.02
N ASP A 240 7.00 -4.78 10.89
CA ASP A 240 7.89 -5.09 12.00
C ASP A 240 7.95 -6.62 12.21
N GLU A 241 8.66 -7.07 13.23
CA GLU A 241 8.89 -8.48 13.54
C GLU A 241 7.60 -9.28 13.84
N ARG A 242 6.50 -8.64 14.14
CA ARG A 242 5.20 -9.27 14.35
C ARG A 242 4.57 -9.78 13.05
N CYS A 243 5.00 -9.25 11.91
CA CYS A 243 4.41 -9.54 10.60
C CYS A 243 4.87 -10.87 10.00
N GLY A 244 6.06 -11.35 10.39
CA GLY A 244 6.68 -12.55 9.81
C GLY A 244 8.16 -12.36 9.53
N GLU A 245 8.65 -12.95 8.43
CA GLU A 245 10.07 -12.96 8.06
C GLU A 245 10.29 -12.28 6.71
N ILE A 246 11.46 -11.66 6.56
CA ILE A 246 11.92 -11.08 5.29
C ILE A 246 13.18 -11.81 4.86
N ILE A 247 13.22 -12.24 3.59
CA ILE A 247 14.40 -12.78 2.93
C ILE A 247 14.69 -11.97 1.68
N TYR A 248 15.95 -11.98 1.26
CA TYR A 248 16.41 -11.25 0.08
C TYR A 248 17.07 -12.16 -0.97
N GLU A 249 17.40 -13.39 -0.59
CA GLU A 249 18.01 -14.39 -1.46
C GLU A 249 17.22 -15.71 -1.36
N LEU A 250 17.11 -16.43 -2.48
CA LEU A 250 16.43 -17.74 -2.49
C LEU A 250 17.11 -18.78 -1.60
N SER A 251 18.41 -18.64 -1.34
CA SER A 251 19.14 -19.49 -0.41
C SER A 251 18.66 -19.35 1.06
N GLU A 252 17.96 -18.28 1.39
CA GLU A 252 17.38 -18.04 2.73
C GLU A 252 15.96 -18.63 2.87
N LEU A 253 15.40 -19.23 1.79
CA LEU A 253 14.02 -19.71 1.78
C LEU A 253 13.75 -20.78 2.83
N GLU A 254 14.66 -21.75 2.98
CA GLU A 254 14.55 -22.84 3.95
C GLU A 254 14.50 -22.31 5.38
N ASP A 255 15.47 -21.50 5.78
CA ASP A 255 15.55 -20.88 7.11
C ASP A 255 14.32 -19.98 7.38
N GLY A 256 13.90 -19.21 6.39
CA GLY A 256 12.70 -18.37 6.49
C GLY A 256 11.42 -19.18 6.70
N LEU A 257 11.27 -20.31 5.99
CA LEU A 257 10.14 -21.22 6.16
C LEU A 257 10.16 -21.93 7.50
N GLU A 258 11.34 -22.32 7.99
CA GLU A 258 11.48 -22.91 9.32
C GLU A 258 11.03 -21.92 10.40
N LYS A 259 11.49 -20.68 10.32
CA LYS A 259 11.09 -19.62 11.26
C LYS A 259 9.60 -19.33 11.20
N ILE A 260 9.01 -19.17 9.99
CA ILE A 260 7.59 -18.84 9.87
C ILE A 260 6.66 -19.93 10.42
N LYS A 261 7.10 -21.21 10.38
CA LYS A 261 6.36 -22.34 10.94
C LYS A 261 6.50 -22.50 12.46
N ASN A 262 7.66 -22.15 13.00
CA ASN A 262 8.01 -22.46 14.39
C ASN A 262 7.80 -21.27 15.35
N ASN A 263 7.76 -20.05 14.86
CA ASN A 263 7.56 -18.86 15.66
C ASN A 263 6.09 -18.44 15.72
N SER A 264 5.76 -17.67 16.74
CA SER A 264 4.44 -17.07 16.88
C SER A 264 4.49 -15.60 16.49
N TYR A 265 3.74 -15.24 15.47
CA TYR A 265 3.61 -13.87 14.97
C TYR A 265 2.26 -13.26 15.33
N LYS A 266 2.18 -11.93 15.30
CA LYS A 266 0.99 -11.17 15.66
C LYS A 266 0.71 -10.05 14.64
N PRO A 267 0.61 -10.39 13.34
CA PRO A 267 0.51 -9.38 12.29
C PRO A 267 -0.74 -8.52 12.40
N ARG A 268 -1.85 -9.08 12.91
CA ARG A 268 -3.05 -8.28 13.14
C ARG A 268 -2.86 -7.19 14.20
N GLU A 269 -2.14 -7.47 15.29
CA GLU A 269 -1.84 -6.46 16.30
C GLU A 269 -1.10 -5.29 15.66
N PHE A 270 -0.08 -5.58 14.84
CA PHE A 270 0.65 -4.58 14.08
C PHE A 270 -0.28 -3.73 13.19
N ILE A 271 -1.15 -4.36 12.38
CA ILE A 271 -2.06 -3.62 11.49
C ILE A 271 -3.03 -2.75 12.27
N VAL A 272 -3.61 -3.26 13.35
CA VAL A 272 -4.56 -2.48 14.17
C VAL A 272 -3.90 -1.25 14.79
N GLU A 273 -2.64 -1.38 15.23
CA GLU A 273 -1.87 -0.31 15.85
C GLU A 273 -1.29 0.71 14.85
N THR A 274 -1.13 0.32 13.58
CA THR A 274 -0.42 1.16 12.59
C THR A 274 -1.30 1.64 11.46
N LEU A 275 -2.27 0.85 11.00
CA LEU A 275 -3.04 1.08 9.77
C LEU A 275 -4.56 0.92 9.97
N SER A 276 -5.06 0.86 11.20
CA SER A 276 -6.51 0.93 11.43
C SER A 276 -7.08 2.30 11.01
N PRO A 277 -8.38 2.40 10.69
CA PRO A 277 -9.02 3.66 10.32
C PRO A 277 -8.76 4.78 11.33
N LYS A 278 -8.86 4.47 12.62
CA LYS A 278 -8.60 5.42 13.70
C LYS A 278 -7.16 5.96 13.67
N VAL A 279 -6.16 5.08 13.55
CA VAL A 279 -4.74 5.48 13.57
C VAL A 279 -4.38 6.29 12.32
N CYS A 280 -4.85 5.86 11.14
CA CYS A 280 -4.62 6.61 9.90
C CYS A 280 -5.30 7.97 9.93
N TYR A 281 -6.51 8.06 10.49
CA TYR A 281 -7.21 9.33 10.64
C TYR A 281 -6.47 10.28 11.61
N GLU A 282 -5.93 9.80 12.73
CA GLU A 282 -5.15 10.64 13.65
C GLU A 282 -3.88 11.20 12.98
N ARG A 283 -3.22 10.39 12.12
CA ARG A 283 -2.10 10.88 11.30
C ARG A 283 -2.55 11.95 10.32
N LEU A 284 -3.64 11.70 9.59
CA LEU A 284 -4.22 12.67 8.67
C LEU A 284 -4.52 13.98 9.41
N ARG A 285 -5.24 13.91 10.53
CA ARG A 285 -5.64 15.06 11.35
C ARG A 285 -4.44 15.90 11.77
N THR A 286 -3.36 15.27 12.19
CA THR A 286 -2.13 15.97 12.60
C THR A 286 -1.49 16.71 11.44
N ILE A 287 -1.43 16.09 10.24
CA ILE A 287 -0.78 16.66 9.05
C ILE A 287 -1.58 17.85 8.51
N ILE A 288 -2.89 17.74 8.48
CA ILE A 288 -3.76 18.79 7.91
C ILE A 288 -4.26 19.80 8.96
N ASN A 289 -3.84 19.66 10.22
CA ASN A 289 -4.23 20.53 11.34
C ASN A 289 -5.77 20.68 11.49
N LEU A 290 -6.49 19.56 11.43
CA LEU A 290 -7.95 19.49 11.64
C LEU A 290 -8.33 19.16 13.08
#